data_52448a230b5393439c9993e6d724a532
#
_entry.id   52448a230b5393439c9993e6d724a532
#
_cell.length_a   1.000
_cell.length_b   1.000
_cell.length_c   1.000
_cell.angle_alpha   90.00
_cell.angle_beta   90.00
_cell.angle_gamma   90.00
#
_symmetry.space_group_name_H-M   'P 1'
#
loop_
_entity.id
_entity.type
_entity.pdbx_description
1 polymer ?
#
loop_
_entity_poly.entity_id
_entity_poly.type
_entity_poly.pdbx_seq_one_letter_code
_entity_poly.pdbx_strand_id
1 'polypeptide(L)' 'MLTLGIDPGASYLGFGLVKGDNDPELVHYGCLTTPTGKDQGEKLHYLFKNISDLLTNNEVTDVSVEQLVYGRNVSNR' A
#
# COMPACT_ATOMS: atom_id res chain seq x y z
N MET A 1 13.42 -1.36 12.46
CA MET A 1 12.14 -1.76 11.86
C MET A 1 11.81 -0.88 10.67
N LEU A 2 11.39 -1.48 9.59
CA LEU A 2 10.98 -0.76 8.40
C LEU A 2 9.56 -1.21 8.06
N THR A 3 8.63 -0.29 8.11
CA THR A 3 7.22 -0.60 7.89
C THR A 3 6.75 -0.05 6.55
N LEU A 4 6.08 -0.90 5.78
CA LEU A 4 5.43 -0.46 4.55
C LEU A 4 3.97 -0.22 4.85
N GLY A 5 3.54 1.02 4.73
CA GLY A 5 2.13 1.38 4.88
C GLY A 5 1.49 1.44 3.52
N ILE A 6 0.32 0.86 3.40
CA ILE A 6 -0.42 0.79 2.15
C ILE A 6 -1.80 1.40 2.32
N ASP A 7 -2.14 2.30 1.44
CA ASP A 7 -3.45 2.95 1.43
C ASP A 7 -4.10 2.66 0.07
N PRO A 8 -4.91 1.61 -0.03
CA PRO A 8 -5.49 1.23 -1.31
C PRO A 8 -6.61 2.17 -1.75
N GLY A 9 -6.63 2.43 -3.03
CA GLY A 9 -7.67 3.24 -3.64
C GLY A 9 -8.25 2.51 -4.84
N ALA A 10 -9.26 3.10 -5.45
CA ALA A 10 -9.92 2.47 -6.58
C ALA A 10 -9.04 2.38 -7.82
N SER A 11 -8.31 3.44 -8.11
CA SER A 11 -7.47 3.48 -9.30
C SER A 11 -5.99 3.58 -8.99
N TYR A 12 -5.66 3.66 -7.72
CA TYR A 12 -4.27 3.80 -7.32
C TYR A 12 -4.08 3.25 -5.93
N LEU A 13 -2.85 3.05 -5.57
CA LEU A 13 -2.51 2.54 -4.26
C LEU A 13 -1.37 3.38 -3.73
N GLY A 14 -1.62 4.07 -2.63
CA GLY A 14 -0.60 4.89 -1.99
C GLY A 14 0.25 4.04 -1.07
N PHE A 15 1.51 4.39 -0.93
CA PHE A 15 2.37 3.67 -0.02
C PHE A 15 3.40 4.58 0.62
N GLY A 16 3.89 4.17 1.77
CA GLY A 16 4.95 4.86 2.45
C GLY A 16 5.82 3.89 3.21
N LEU A 17 7.11 4.15 3.22
CA LEU A 17 8.06 3.36 3.98
C LEU A 17 8.50 4.20 5.18
N VAL A 18 8.29 3.67 6.37
CA VAL A 18 8.60 4.37 7.60
C VAL A 18 9.59 3.54 8.42
N LYS A 19 10.66 4.19 8.84
CA LYS A 19 11.71 3.53 9.60
C LYS A 19 11.64 3.96 11.06
N GLY A 20 11.84 3.02 11.96
CA GLY A 20 11.89 3.29 13.38
C GLY A 20 10.59 3.04 14.10
N ASP A 21 10.66 2.97 15.41
CA ASP A 21 9.50 2.71 16.24
C ASP A 21 9.01 3.92 17.00
N ASN A 22 9.86 4.49 17.82
CA ASN A 22 9.47 5.58 18.68
C ASN A 22 9.62 6.94 18.03
N ASP A 23 10.49 7.02 17.07
CA ASP A 23 10.76 8.28 16.37
C ASP A 23 10.74 7.97 14.88
N PRO A 24 9.57 7.70 14.33
CA PRO A 24 9.47 7.25 12.94
C PRO A 24 9.91 8.30 11.94
N GLU A 25 10.56 7.84 10.90
CA GLU A 25 11.05 8.69 9.83
C GLU A 25 10.52 8.17 8.50
N LEU A 26 9.90 9.03 7.72
CA LEU A 26 9.41 8.66 6.39
C LEU A 26 10.60 8.56 5.44
N VAL A 27 10.85 7.37 4.96
CA VAL A 27 11.99 7.10 4.09
C VAL A 27 11.65 7.30 2.63
N HIS A 28 10.47 6.84 2.25
CA HIS A 28 10.07 6.90 0.85
C HIS A 28 8.56 6.78 0.75
N TYR A 29 7.98 7.41 -0.24
CA TYR A 29 6.53 7.30 -0.43
C TYR A 29 6.22 7.47 -1.91
N GLY A 30 5.05 7.03 -2.29
CA GLY A 30 4.64 7.13 -3.67
C GLY A 30 3.25 6.61 -3.89
N CYS A 31 2.91 6.48 -5.13
CA CYS A 31 1.61 6.04 -5.53
C CYS A 31 1.75 5.12 -6.74
N LEU A 32 1.12 3.96 -6.67
CA LEU A 32 1.10 3.02 -7.78
C LEU A 32 -0.22 3.18 -8.50
N THR A 33 -0.16 3.53 -9.77
CA THR A 33 -1.35 3.71 -10.58
C THR A 33 -1.45 2.55 -11.55
N THR A 34 -2.58 1.88 -11.57
CA THR A 34 -2.75 0.75 -12.49
C THR A 34 -2.89 1.25 -13.91
N PRO A 35 -2.37 0.51 -14.87
CA PRO A 35 -2.50 0.87 -16.27
C PRO A 35 -3.96 0.87 -16.70
N THR A 36 -4.33 1.80 -17.57
CA THR A 36 -5.68 1.85 -18.09
C THR A 36 -5.87 0.75 -19.12
N GLY A 37 -7.11 0.33 -19.28
CA GLY A 37 -7.42 -0.67 -20.29
C GLY A 37 -7.14 -2.09 -19.88
N LYS A 38 -6.73 -2.32 -18.65
CA LYS A 38 -6.47 -3.65 -18.15
C LYS A 38 -7.68 -4.20 -17.42
N ASP A 39 -7.86 -5.51 -17.44
CA ASP A 39 -8.95 -6.10 -16.69
C ASP A 39 -8.54 -6.21 -15.21
N GLN A 40 -9.47 -6.66 -14.39
CA GLN A 40 -9.27 -6.69 -12.95
C GLN A 40 -8.10 -7.59 -12.54
N GLY A 41 -7.98 -8.74 -13.18
CA GLY A 41 -6.89 -9.66 -12.88
C GLY A 41 -5.53 -9.08 -13.19
N GLU A 42 -5.44 -8.39 -14.32
CA GLU A 42 -4.20 -7.76 -14.72
C GLU A 42 -3.81 -6.63 -13.77
N LYS A 43 -4.80 -5.88 -13.30
CA LYS A 43 -4.54 -4.80 -12.34
C LYS A 43 -4.02 -5.36 -11.03
N LEU A 44 -4.62 -6.45 -10.55
CA LEU A 44 -4.17 -7.07 -9.33
C LEU A 44 -2.76 -7.61 -9.47
N HIS A 45 -2.45 -8.21 -10.62
CA HIS A 45 -1.12 -8.73 -10.86
C HIS A 45 -0.09 -7.61 -10.86
N TYR A 46 -0.42 -6.49 -11.47
CA TYR A 46 0.46 -5.33 -11.52
C TYR A 46 0.76 -4.83 -10.11
N LEU A 47 -0.29 -4.68 -9.28
CA LEU A 47 -0.11 -4.19 -7.93
C LEU A 47 0.69 -5.18 -7.09
N PHE A 48 0.37 -6.48 -7.22
CA PHE A 48 1.08 -7.51 -6.48
C PHE A 48 2.57 -7.51 -6.79
N LYS A 49 2.90 -7.41 -8.06
CA LYS A 49 4.30 -7.42 -8.46
C LYS A 49 5.05 -6.21 -7.90
N ASN A 50 4.44 -5.05 -7.98
CA ASN A 50 5.09 -3.83 -7.50
C ASN A 50 5.23 -3.82 -5.99
N ILE A 51 4.24 -4.32 -5.26
CA ILE A 51 4.33 -4.42 -3.81
C ILE A 51 5.41 -5.43 -3.42
N SER A 52 5.46 -6.56 -4.14
CA SER A 52 6.49 -7.56 -3.86
C SER A 52 7.89 -6.99 -4.04
N ASP A 53 8.07 -6.17 -5.08
CA ASP A 53 9.35 -5.53 -5.32
C ASP A 53 9.72 -4.56 -4.18
N LEU A 54 8.72 -3.83 -3.69
CA LEU A 54 8.96 -2.92 -2.58
C LEU A 54 9.39 -3.68 -1.33
N LEU A 55 8.75 -4.79 -1.05
CA LEU A 55 9.07 -5.60 0.11
C LEU A 55 10.47 -6.18 0.02
N THR A 56 10.82 -6.69 -1.15
CA THR A 56 12.10 -7.34 -1.35
C THR A 56 13.25 -6.35 -1.41
N ASN A 57 13.08 -5.27 -2.15
CA ASN A 57 14.17 -4.33 -2.37
C ASN A 57 14.49 -3.46 -1.17
N ASN A 58 13.55 -3.36 -0.23
CA ASN A 58 13.73 -2.47 0.91
C ASN A 58 13.84 -3.19 2.25
N GLU A 59 13.87 -4.51 2.23
CA GLU A 59 13.99 -5.31 3.45
C GLU A 59 12.93 -4.92 4.49
N VAL A 60 11.70 -4.84 4.04
CA VAL A 60 10.58 -4.46 4.90
C VAL A 60 10.33 -5.56 5.93
N THR A 61 10.13 -5.15 7.18
CA THR A 61 9.87 -6.10 8.27
C THR A 61 8.40 -6.16 8.65
N ASP A 62 7.66 -5.11 8.39
CA ASP A 62 6.25 -5.05 8.75
C ASP A 62 5.43 -4.39 7.67
N VAL A 63 4.17 -4.79 7.56
CA VAL A 63 3.26 -4.21 6.59
C VAL A 63 2.00 -3.78 7.31
N SER A 64 1.56 -2.56 7.04
CA SER A 64 0.33 -2.05 7.61
C SER A 64 -0.57 -1.60 6.47
N VAL A 65 -1.80 -2.06 6.47
CA VAL A 65 -2.75 -1.70 5.43
C VAL A 65 -3.81 -0.80 6.03
N GLU A 66 -3.93 0.38 5.47
CA GLU A 66 -4.92 1.32 5.93
C GLU A 66 -6.27 0.85 5.43
N GLN A 67 -7.18 0.60 6.32
CA GLN A 67 -8.50 0.17 5.93
C GLN A 67 -9.47 1.30 6.16
N LEU A 68 -9.91 1.88 5.09
CA LEU A 68 -10.88 2.93 5.18
C LEU A 68 -12.25 2.33 5.31
N VAL A 69 -12.84 2.53 6.47
CA VAL A 69 -14.16 2.00 6.69
C VAL A 69 -15.07 3.18 6.84
N TYR A 70 -15.66 3.59 5.78
CA TYR A 70 -16.58 4.65 5.91
C TYR A 70 -17.80 4.22 5.24
N GLY A 71 -18.78 4.69 5.67
CA GLY A 71 -20.00 4.29 5.21
C GLY A 71 -20.36 2.99 5.70
N ARG A 72 -19.60 2.14 6.02
CA ARG A 72 -20.03 0.94 6.37
C ARG A 72 -19.83 0.73 7.70
N ASN A 73 -19.48 0.99 8.04
CA ASN A 73 -19.51 0.67 9.16
C ASN A 73 -19.90 1.56 9.78
N VAL A 74 -19.77 2.07 9.19
CA VAL A 74 -20.20 2.79 9.64
C VAL A 74 -21.35 2.49 9.59
N SER A 75 -21.68 2.02 9.03
CA SER A 75 -22.83 1.73 8.97
C SER A 75 -23.09 0.67 9.17
N ASN A 76 -22.76 0.26 9.05
CA ASN A 76 -23.11 -0.61 9.10
C ASN A 76 -23.41 -0.86 10.02
N ARG A 77 -23.47 -0.37 10.26
CA ARG A 77 -23.80 -0.54 11.01
C ARG A 77 -24.64 -0.62 11.42
#